data_7543ecf746b8fb65a63d4d86db777eae
#
_entry.id   7543ecf746b8fb65a63d4d86db777eae
#
_cell.length_a   1.000
_cell.length_b   1.000
_cell.length_c   1.000
_cell.angle_alpha   90.00
_cell.angle_beta   90.00
_cell.angle_gamma   90.00
#
_symmetry.space_group_name_H-M   'P 1'
#
loop_
_entity.id
_entity.type
_entity.pdbx_description
1 polymer ?
#
loop_
_entity_poly.entity_id
_entity_poly.type
_entity_poly.pdbx_seq_one_letter_code
_entity_poly.pdbx_strand_id
1 'polypeptide(L)'
;MTNQVVKVKQNLAQFKVGVDNVIFSVDTIKNQLLILLVKREEEPFKEYWSLPGTLVKQDESLESAAYRTLAEKITVKNLYLEQLYTFDHISNQEFDRYLCVTYFAFMRYEDAKITKNIKTVTWINLNAIPSLAFDHNNILEYGYQRLRNKLEYSPIAFDVLPELFTLYDLYQLYITVLGENFTDYSNFRSRLLKLGFLIDTGEKANKGAGRPATLYRFDSKAFAPLKDKPLLFV
;
A
#
# COMPACT_ATOMS: atom_id res chain seq x y z
N MET A 1 43.37 -20.48 40.72
CA MET A 1 43.38 -19.44 39.65
C MET A 1 41.98 -19.18 39.24
N THR A 2 41.36 -18.14 39.74
CA THR A 2 39.92 -17.80 39.51
C THR A 2 39.85 -16.98 38.24
N ASN A 3 39.27 -17.55 37.16
CA ASN A 3 38.99 -16.83 35.94
C ASN A 3 37.87 -15.81 36.20
N GLN A 4 38.24 -14.55 36.39
CA GLN A 4 37.30 -13.43 36.32
C GLN A 4 36.93 -13.22 34.86
N VAL A 5 35.72 -13.67 34.49
CA VAL A 5 35.10 -13.26 33.24
C VAL A 5 34.75 -11.77 33.35
N VAL A 6 35.56 -10.93 32.71
CA VAL A 6 35.27 -9.50 32.56
C VAL A 6 34.01 -9.37 31.73
N LYS A 7 32.87 -9.13 32.38
CA LYS A 7 31.63 -8.70 31.68
C LYS A 7 31.87 -7.31 31.10
N VAL A 8 32.26 -7.25 29.84
CA VAL A 8 32.23 -6.00 29.09
C VAL A 8 30.76 -5.60 29.03
N LYS A 9 30.34 -4.57 29.76
CA LYS A 9 29.02 -3.92 29.57
C LYS A 9 29.03 -3.33 28.19
N GLN A 10 28.48 -4.07 27.23
CA GLN A 10 28.17 -3.51 25.90
C GLN A 10 27.10 -2.43 26.10
N ASN A 11 27.41 -1.21 25.70
CA ASN A 11 26.48 -0.09 25.74
C ASN A 11 25.53 -0.21 24.53
N LEU A 12 24.60 -1.18 24.60
CA LEU A 12 23.65 -1.44 23.53
C LEU A 12 22.54 -0.38 23.56
N ALA A 13 22.16 0.10 22.37
CA ALA A 13 21.04 1.01 22.23
C ALA A 13 19.71 0.28 22.52
N GLN A 14 18.82 0.95 23.24
CA GLN A 14 17.45 0.50 23.45
C GLN A 14 16.53 1.26 22.52
N PHE A 15 15.60 0.54 21.89
CA PHE A 15 14.60 1.11 20.98
C PHE A 15 13.20 0.83 21.48
N LYS A 16 12.33 1.82 21.36
CA LYS A 16 10.89 1.60 21.33
C LYS A 16 10.53 1.12 19.92
N VAL A 17 9.78 0.03 19.82
CA VAL A 17 9.40 -0.55 18.54
C VAL A 17 7.95 -0.16 18.22
N GLY A 18 7.76 0.40 17.05
CA GLY A 18 6.45 0.74 16.50
C GLY A 18 6.19 0.07 15.16
N VAL A 19 4.95 0.13 14.73
CA VAL A 19 4.52 -0.24 13.38
C VAL A 19 3.76 0.91 12.75
N ASP A 20 3.98 1.14 11.44
CA ASP A 20 3.18 2.04 10.62
C ASP A 20 2.65 1.30 9.40
N ASN A 21 1.49 1.74 8.90
CA ASN A 21 0.82 1.10 7.78
C ASN A 21 0.66 2.10 6.62
N VAL A 22 1.27 1.80 5.48
CA VAL A 22 1.09 2.51 4.21
C VAL A 22 0.04 1.78 3.40
N ILE A 23 -1.21 2.25 3.47
CA ILE A 23 -2.35 1.60 2.82
C ILE A 23 -2.82 2.44 1.66
N PHE A 24 -2.52 2.01 0.45
CA PHE A 24 -3.00 2.63 -0.77
C PHE A 24 -4.33 2.04 -1.22
N SER A 25 -5.09 2.85 -1.93
CA SER A 25 -6.31 2.45 -2.60
C SER A 25 -6.49 3.23 -3.90
N VAL A 26 -7.34 2.75 -4.79
CA VAL A 26 -7.73 3.48 -6.01
C VAL A 26 -9.23 3.67 -6.03
N ASP A 27 -9.66 4.93 -6.15
CA ASP A 27 -11.01 5.28 -6.55
C ASP A 27 -11.08 5.15 -8.09
N THR A 28 -11.62 4.04 -8.57
CA THR A 28 -11.70 3.73 -10.00
C THR A 28 -12.73 4.58 -10.75
N ILE A 29 -13.63 5.27 -10.02
CA ILE A 29 -14.62 6.18 -10.61
C ILE A 29 -13.97 7.53 -10.90
N LYS A 30 -13.18 8.03 -9.96
CA LYS A 30 -12.50 9.32 -10.06
C LYS A 30 -11.08 9.22 -10.64
N ASN A 31 -10.56 8.01 -10.85
CA ASN A 31 -9.18 7.74 -11.24
C ASN A 31 -8.18 8.43 -10.31
N GLN A 32 -8.31 8.20 -9.01
CA GLN A 32 -7.48 8.82 -7.99
C GLN A 32 -6.79 7.76 -7.14
N LEU A 33 -5.48 7.91 -6.96
CA LEU A 33 -4.72 7.14 -5.99
C LEU A 33 -4.88 7.79 -4.60
N LEU A 34 -5.30 6.98 -3.66
CA LEU A 34 -5.64 7.39 -2.30
C LEU A 34 -4.70 6.74 -1.29
N ILE A 35 -4.46 7.43 -0.19
CA ILE A 35 -3.75 6.93 0.99
C ILE A 35 -4.62 7.06 2.23
N LEU A 36 -4.64 6.03 3.08
CA LEU A 36 -5.32 6.08 4.38
C LEU A 36 -4.46 6.86 5.37
N LEU A 37 -5.02 7.94 5.90
CA LEU A 37 -4.37 8.73 6.93
C LEU A 37 -5.24 8.85 8.18
N VAL A 38 -4.59 9.04 9.33
CA VAL A 38 -5.22 9.28 10.62
C VAL A 38 -4.78 10.63 11.16
N LYS A 39 -5.69 11.36 11.77
CA LYS A 39 -5.40 12.62 12.44
C LYS A 39 -4.98 12.33 13.88
N ARG A 40 -3.86 12.87 14.30
CA ARG A 40 -3.33 12.66 15.65
C ARG A 40 -4.15 13.43 16.69
N GLU A 41 -4.49 12.76 17.77
CA GLU A 41 -5.24 13.35 18.89
C GLU A 41 -4.32 13.73 20.07
N GLU A 42 -3.06 13.24 20.06
CA GLU A 42 -2.09 13.40 21.15
C GLU A 42 -0.76 14.00 20.66
N GLU A 43 -0.04 14.61 21.56
CA GLU A 43 1.34 15.06 21.35
C GLU A 43 2.33 13.86 21.23
N PRO A 44 3.44 13.99 20.53
CA PRO A 44 3.82 15.11 19.67
C PRO A 44 3.02 15.14 18.36
N PHE A 45 2.96 16.29 17.69
CA PHE A 45 2.24 16.49 16.42
C PHE A 45 0.71 16.34 16.52
N LYS A 46 0.09 16.76 17.63
CA LYS A 46 -1.37 16.83 17.73
C LYS A 46 -1.96 17.61 16.56
N GLU A 47 -3.11 17.14 16.03
CA GLU A 47 -3.85 17.69 14.88
C GLU A 47 -3.15 17.49 13.50
N TYR A 48 -1.93 16.97 13.44
CA TYR A 48 -1.31 16.58 12.17
C TYR A 48 -1.87 15.26 11.66
N TRP A 49 -1.84 15.09 10.34
CA TRP A 49 -2.11 13.80 9.71
C TRP A 49 -0.88 12.88 9.82
N SER A 50 -1.12 11.60 9.92
CA SER A 50 -0.08 10.58 10.02
C SER A 50 -0.53 9.28 9.35
N LEU A 51 0.42 8.40 9.07
CA LEU A 51 0.10 7.01 8.76
C LEU A 51 -0.55 6.33 9.97
N PRO A 52 -1.47 5.36 9.77
CA PRO A 52 -1.97 4.53 10.86
C PRO A 52 -0.83 3.75 11.51
N GLY A 53 -0.47 4.10 12.74
CA GLY A 53 0.66 3.50 13.46
C GLY A 53 0.40 3.34 14.94
N THR A 54 1.21 2.52 15.60
CA THR A 54 1.15 2.27 17.05
C THR A 54 2.47 1.70 17.57
N LEU A 55 2.70 1.82 18.86
CA LEU A 55 3.76 1.06 19.54
C LEU A 55 3.32 -0.40 19.72
N VAL A 56 4.29 -1.31 19.59
CA VAL A 56 4.08 -2.75 19.76
C VAL A 56 4.00 -3.06 21.26
N LYS A 57 3.00 -3.86 21.65
CA LYS A 57 2.84 -4.32 23.04
C LYS A 57 3.80 -5.47 23.34
N GLN A 58 4.07 -5.73 24.64
CA GLN A 58 5.03 -6.74 25.06
C GLN A 58 4.71 -8.16 24.54
N ASP A 59 3.44 -8.52 24.51
CA ASP A 59 2.97 -9.87 24.13
C ASP A 59 2.31 -9.88 22.74
N GLU A 60 2.80 -9.04 21.83
CA GLU A 60 2.22 -8.84 20.51
C GLU A 60 3.30 -8.97 19.42
N SER A 61 2.99 -9.65 18.32
CA SER A 61 3.85 -9.64 17.14
C SER A 61 3.74 -8.32 16.38
N LEU A 62 4.76 -7.97 15.58
CA LEU A 62 4.73 -6.79 14.72
C LEU A 62 3.54 -6.80 13.78
N GLU A 63 3.26 -7.94 13.16
CA GLU A 63 2.13 -8.14 12.27
C GLU A 63 0.80 -7.97 12.99
N SER A 64 0.65 -8.55 14.19
CA SER A 64 -0.56 -8.38 15.02
C SER A 64 -0.81 -6.93 15.38
N ALA A 65 0.25 -6.16 15.71
CA ALA A 65 0.16 -4.74 15.99
C ALA A 65 -0.31 -3.94 14.76
N ALA A 66 0.22 -4.27 13.58
CA ALA A 66 -0.18 -3.63 12.32
C ALA A 66 -1.66 -3.88 12.00
N TYR A 67 -2.13 -5.14 12.07
CA TYR A 67 -3.55 -5.47 11.87
C TYR A 67 -4.45 -4.86 12.93
N ARG A 68 -4.07 -4.86 14.20
CA ARG A 68 -4.85 -4.23 15.29
C ARG A 68 -5.06 -2.75 15.01
N THR A 69 -4.00 -2.05 14.64
CA THR A 69 -4.05 -0.62 14.35
C THR A 69 -5.03 -0.30 13.22
N LEU A 70 -5.04 -1.13 12.17
CA LEU A 70 -5.98 -0.95 11.06
C LEU A 70 -7.40 -1.34 11.43
N ALA A 71 -7.61 -2.45 12.14
CA ALA A 71 -8.93 -2.90 12.57
C ALA A 71 -9.65 -1.86 13.46
N GLU A 72 -8.89 -1.04 14.18
CA GLU A 72 -9.44 0.08 14.94
C GLU A 72 -9.93 1.24 14.06
N LYS A 73 -9.49 1.35 12.82
CA LYS A 73 -9.72 2.48 11.92
C LYS A 73 -10.67 2.13 10.77
N ILE A 74 -10.51 0.95 10.20
CA ILE A 74 -11.27 0.47 9.05
C ILE A 74 -11.72 -0.96 9.25
N THR A 75 -12.87 -1.29 8.68
CA THR A 75 -13.24 -2.69 8.41
C THR A 75 -12.92 -3.02 6.97
N VAL A 76 -12.13 -4.05 6.76
CA VAL A 76 -11.75 -4.52 5.43
C VAL A 76 -11.80 -6.05 5.38
N LYS A 77 -12.23 -6.60 4.24
CA LYS A 77 -12.21 -8.03 3.97
C LYS A 77 -10.88 -8.39 3.29
N ASN A 78 -10.23 -9.46 3.78
CA ASN A 78 -9.05 -10.06 3.15
C ASN A 78 -7.90 -9.07 2.93
N LEU A 79 -7.62 -8.20 3.89
CA LEU A 79 -6.44 -7.34 3.84
C LEU A 79 -5.18 -8.19 4.00
N TYR A 80 -4.29 -8.13 3.03
CA TYR A 80 -2.93 -8.68 3.13
C TYR A 80 -1.93 -7.56 3.33
N LEU A 81 -1.19 -7.64 4.44
CA LEU A 81 -0.10 -6.72 4.76
C LEU A 81 1.23 -7.36 4.41
N GLU A 82 2.04 -6.65 3.66
CA GLU A 82 3.44 -7.01 3.36
C GLU A 82 4.37 -6.07 4.13
N GLN A 83 5.43 -6.59 4.72
CA GLN A 83 6.44 -5.74 5.33
C GLN A 83 7.13 -4.91 4.23
N LEU A 84 7.12 -3.60 4.40
CA LEU A 84 7.69 -2.65 3.46
C LEU A 84 9.18 -2.45 3.71
N TYR A 85 9.50 -1.88 4.87
CA TYR A 85 10.85 -1.56 5.30
C TYR A 85 10.86 -1.30 6.82
N THR A 86 12.07 -1.20 7.38
CA THR A 86 12.25 -0.79 8.78
C THR A 86 12.99 0.53 8.81
N PHE A 87 12.37 1.54 9.40
CA PHE A 87 12.94 2.88 9.57
C PHE A 87 13.43 3.04 11.00
N ASP A 88 14.62 3.57 11.19
CA ASP A 88 15.08 4.02 12.48
C ASP A 88 14.92 5.54 12.60
N HIS A 89 14.40 5.96 13.72
CA HIS A 89 14.18 7.37 14.01
C HIS A 89 14.89 7.76 15.30
N ILE A 90 15.80 8.72 15.18
CA ILE A 90 16.47 9.31 16.33
C ILE A 90 15.73 10.58 16.70
N SER A 91 14.95 10.53 17.78
CA SER A 91 14.31 11.72 18.31
C SER A 91 15.38 12.69 18.83
N ASN A 92 15.25 13.97 18.51
CA ASN A 92 16.09 15.04 19.08
C ASN A 92 15.78 15.32 20.57
N GLN A 93 14.78 14.67 21.13
CA GLN A 93 14.47 14.72 22.57
C GLN A 93 15.23 13.56 23.25
N GLU A 94 16.05 13.91 24.20
CA GLU A 94 16.95 13.06 24.99
C GLU A 94 16.50 11.58 25.09
N PHE A 95 17.25 10.69 24.42
CA PHE A 95 17.30 9.23 24.64
C PHE A 95 16.21 8.34 24.05
N ASP A 96 15.12 8.83 23.44
CA ASP A 96 14.14 7.94 22.82
C ASP A 96 14.53 7.61 21.37
N ARG A 97 15.00 6.40 21.16
CA ARG A 97 15.22 5.83 19.83
C ARG A 97 14.01 4.97 19.45
N TYR A 98 13.50 5.19 18.25
CA TYR A 98 12.38 4.42 17.72
C TYR A 98 12.83 3.60 16.53
N LEU A 99 12.35 2.37 16.48
CA LEU A 99 12.44 1.51 15.31
C LEU A 99 11.03 1.25 14.81
N CYS A 100 10.71 1.71 13.61
CA CYS A 100 9.41 1.55 13.03
C CYS A 100 9.43 0.52 11.91
N VAL A 101 8.71 -0.60 12.10
CA VAL A 101 8.51 -1.59 11.05
C VAL A 101 7.25 -1.23 10.28
N THR A 102 7.45 -0.86 9.02
CA THR A 102 6.35 -0.39 8.18
C THR A 102 5.78 -1.53 7.34
N TYR A 103 4.46 -1.57 7.28
CA TYR A 103 3.69 -2.49 6.45
C TYR A 103 3.03 -1.74 5.29
N PHE A 104 2.78 -2.46 4.21
CA PHE A 104 2.22 -1.95 2.97
C PHE A 104 1.06 -2.81 2.53
N ALA A 105 0.01 -2.18 1.99
CA ALA A 105 -1.05 -2.84 1.24
C ALA A 105 -1.57 -1.94 0.12
N PHE A 106 -2.09 -2.59 -0.91
CA PHE A 106 -2.86 -1.97 -1.98
C PHE A 106 -4.20 -2.69 -2.10
N MET A 107 -5.30 -1.98 -1.96
CA MET A 107 -6.62 -2.56 -1.84
C MET A 107 -7.68 -1.76 -2.58
N ARG A 108 -8.84 -2.38 -2.83
CA ARG A 108 -9.98 -1.69 -3.43
C ARG A 108 -10.59 -0.69 -2.44
N TYR A 109 -10.91 0.49 -2.92
CA TYR A 109 -11.54 1.53 -2.11
C TYR A 109 -12.89 1.08 -1.53
N GLU A 110 -13.69 0.37 -2.32
CA GLU A 110 -15.01 -0.10 -1.96
C GLU A 110 -15.00 -1.20 -0.88
N ASP A 111 -13.86 -1.91 -0.73
CA ASP A 111 -13.70 -2.97 0.25
C ASP A 111 -13.32 -2.45 1.64
N ALA A 112 -12.93 -1.17 1.74
CA ALA A 112 -12.58 -0.53 3.00
C ALA A 112 -13.70 0.39 3.49
N LYS A 113 -14.24 0.08 4.67
CA LYS A 113 -15.20 0.95 5.36
C LYS A 113 -14.53 1.58 6.58
N ILE A 114 -14.51 2.91 6.64
CA ILE A 114 -14.05 3.63 7.82
C ILE A 114 -15.04 3.37 8.95
N THR A 115 -14.56 2.80 10.07
CA THR A 115 -15.38 2.42 11.22
C THR A 115 -15.41 3.46 12.31
N LYS A 116 -14.37 4.31 12.36
CA LYS A 116 -14.28 5.41 13.33
C LYS A 116 -14.62 6.75 12.70
N ASN A 117 -14.59 7.77 13.52
CA ASN A 117 -14.94 9.14 13.16
C ASN A 117 -14.19 9.58 11.88
N ILE A 118 -14.93 9.87 10.82
CA ILE A 118 -14.43 10.35 9.51
C ILE A 118 -13.56 11.62 9.68
N LYS A 119 -13.72 12.37 10.77
CA LYS A 119 -12.89 13.56 11.07
C LYS A 119 -11.44 13.20 11.43
N THR A 120 -11.19 11.99 11.92
CA THR A 120 -9.86 11.54 12.37
C THR A 120 -9.27 10.41 11.56
N VAL A 121 -10.05 9.79 10.64
CA VAL A 121 -9.58 8.75 9.70
C VAL A 121 -10.17 9.06 8.33
N THR A 122 -9.34 9.15 7.30
CA THR A 122 -9.83 9.46 5.96
C THR A 122 -8.89 8.96 4.85
N TRP A 123 -9.46 8.79 3.68
CA TRP A 123 -8.71 8.61 2.44
C TRP A 123 -8.39 9.96 1.83
N ILE A 124 -7.11 10.22 1.59
CA ILE A 124 -6.64 11.47 0.97
C ILE A 124 -6.02 11.15 -0.37
N ASN A 125 -6.33 11.98 -1.38
CA ASN A 125 -5.69 11.87 -2.69
C ASN A 125 -4.19 12.11 -2.56
N LEU A 126 -3.38 11.22 -3.15
CA LEU A 126 -1.91 11.29 -3.08
C LEU A 126 -1.36 12.64 -3.55
N ASN A 127 -2.03 13.28 -4.53
CA ASN A 127 -1.64 14.59 -5.06
C ASN A 127 -2.02 15.77 -4.13
N ALA A 128 -2.75 15.53 -3.04
CA ALA A 128 -3.24 16.56 -2.12
C ALA A 128 -2.86 16.28 -0.66
N ILE A 129 -1.77 15.55 -0.44
CA ILE A 129 -1.32 15.18 0.90
C ILE A 129 -0.76 16.41 1.63
N PRO A 130 -1.24 16.71 2.86
CA PRO A 130 -0.63 17.72 3.70
C PRO A 130 0.73 17.24 4.24
N SER A 131 1.48 18.12 4.89
CA SER A 131 2.63 17.70 5.69
C SER A 131 2.20 16.74 6.77
N LEU A 132 2.84 15.58 6.82
CA LEU A 132 2.55 14.53 7.79
C LEU A 132 3.38 14.71 9.07
N ALA A 133 2.91 14.13 10.17
CA ALA A 133 3.65 14.04 11.41
C ALA A 133 4.92 13.19 11.22
N PHE A 134 5.93 13.46 12.03
CA PHE A 134 7.21 12.76 12.01
C PHE A 134 7.86 12.82 10.62
N ASP A 135 8.48 11.73 10.22
CA ASP A 135 9.05 11.50 8.88
C ASP A 135 8.12 10.69 7.95
N HIS A 136 6.81 10.67 8.26
CA HIS A 136 5.83 9.87 7.51
C HIS A 136 5.73 10.24 6.03
N ASN A 137 6.13 11.46 5.64
CA ASN A 137 6.26 11.79 4.21
C ASN A 137 7.32 10.92 3.50
N ASN A 138 8.46 10.66 4.16
CA ASN A 138 9.52 9.82 3.60
C ASN A 138 9.09 8.35 3.52
N ILE A 139 8.39 7.87 4.56
CA ILE A 139 7.84 6.52 4.59
C ILE A 139 6.82 6.32 3.48
N LEU A 140 5.94 7.30 3.28
CA LEU A 140 4.94 7.30 2.23
C LEU A 140 5.56 7.27 0.83
N GLU A 141 6.57 8.10 0.58
CA GLU A 141 7.30 8.12 -0.70
C GLU A 141 7.94 6.76 -0.98
N TYR A 142 8.57 6.14 0.02
CA TYR A 142 9.12 4.80 -0.11
C TYR A 142 8.04 3.75 -0.45
N GLY A 143 6.87 3.84 0.20
CA GLY A 143 5.71 2.99 -0.08
C GLY A 143 5.15 3.19 -1.48
N TYR A 144 5.07 4.44 -1.94
CA TYR A 144 4.63 4.77 -3.29
C TYR A 144 5.59 4.20 -4.36
N GLN A 145 6.89 4.32 -4.14
CA GLN A 145 7.88 3.70 -5.03
C GLN A 145 7.75 2.17 -5.04
N ARG A 146 7.46 1.53 -3.89
CA ARG A 146 7.17 0.09 -3.82
C ARG A 146 5.94 -0.28 -4.64
N LEU A 147 4.86 0.50 -4.57
CA LEU A 147 3.65 0.28 -5.36
C LEU A 147 3.93 0.35 -6.86
N ARG A 148 4.65 1.39 -7.30
CA ARG A 148 5.06 1.54 -8.70
C ARG A 148 5.84 0.33 -9.19
N ASN A 149 6.88 -0.06 -8.46
CA ASN A 149 7.71 -1.21 -8.80
C ASN A 149 6.88 -2.52 -8.86
N LYS A 150 5.95 -2.72 -7.90
CA LYS A 150 5.09 -3.91 -7.89
C LYS A 150 4.18 -4.02 -9.11
N LEU A 151 3.71 -2.92 -9.65
CA LEU A 151 2.94 -2.93 -10.89
C LEU A 151 3.74 -3.45 -12.09
N GLU A 152 5.06 -3.35 -12.04
CA GLU A 152 5.94 -3.81 -13.12
C GLU A 152 6.20 -5.32 -13.13
N TYR A 153 6.04 -6.01 -11.99
CA TYR A 153 6.40 -7.44 -11.89
C TYR A 153 5.40 -8.31 -11.13
N SER A 154 4.34 -7.76 -10.59
CA SER A 154 3.38 -8.53 -9.79
C SER A 154 1.93 -8.31 -10.25
N PRO A 155 1.02 -9.22 -9.90
CA PRO A 155 -0.39 -9.11 -10.29
C PRO A 155 -1.19 -8.15 -9.39
N ILE A 156 -0.54 -7.28 -8.60
CA ILE A 156 -1.18 -6.42 -7.58
C ILE A 156 -2.30 -5.53 -8.16
N ALA A 157 -2.23 -5.18 -9.45
CA ALA A 157 -3.28 -4.43 -10.13
C ALA A 157 -4.62 -5.18 -10.14
N PHE A 158 -4.60 -6.51 -10.18
CA PHE A 158 -5.82 -7.32 -10.23
C PHE A 158 -6.47 -7.49 -8.85
N ASP A 159 -5.75 -7.22 -7.77
CA ASP A 159 -6.31 -7.24 -6.40
C ASP A 159 -7.25 -6.07 -6.15
N VAL A 160 -7.12 -4.99 -6.93
CA VAL A 160 -7.94 -3.77 -6.78
C VAL A 160 -8.98 -3.60 -7.87
N LEU A 161 -8.95 -4.40 -8.93
CA LEU A 161 -9.99 -4.43 -9.97
C LEU A 161 -11.15 -5.35 -9.58
N PRO A 162 -12.37 -5.12 -10.11
CA PRO A 162 -13.43 -6.10 -10.02
C PRO A 162 -13.02 -7.41 -10.74
N GLU A 163 -13.67 -8.52 -10.39
CA GLU A 163 -13.40 -9.83 -11.01
C GLU A 163 -13.51 -9.78 -12.55
N LEU A 164 -14.48 -9.03 -13.05
CA LEU A 164 -14.66 -8.75 -14.47
C LEU A 164 -14.35 -7.29 -14.76
N PHE A 165 -13.39 -7.04 -15.61
CA PHE A 165 -12.92 -5.71 -15.97
C PHE A 165 -12.66 -5.58 -17.48
N THR A 166 -12.61 -4.36 -17.97
CA THR A 166 -12.18 -4.07 -19.33
C THR A 166 -10.68 -3.76 -19.36
N LEU A 167 -10.02 -3.94 -20.50
CA LEU A 167 -8.61 -3.53 -20.64
C LEU A 167 -8.42 -2.02 -20.41
N TYR A 168 -9.46 -1.23 -20.64
CA TYR A 168 -9.40 0.20 -20.37
C TYR A 168 -9.42 0.49 -18.86
N ASP A 169 -10.17 -0.29 -18.06
CA ASP A 169 -10.14 -0.14 -16.59
C ASP A 169 -8.76 -0.42 -16.04
N LEU A 170 -8.14 -1.51 -16.52
CA LEU A 170 -6.78 -1.85 -16.14
C LEU A 170 -5.78 -0.77 -16.58
N TYR A 171 -5.92 -0.25 -17.80
CA TYR A 171 -5.09 0.84 -18.30
C TYR A 171 -5.21 2.11 -17.46
N GLN A 172 -6.44 2.50 -17.09
CA GLN A 172 -6.70 3.65 -16.22
C GLN A 172 -6.06 3.47 -14.84
N LEU A 173 -6.09 2.26 -14.29
CA LEU A 173 -5.40 1.94 -13.04
C LEU A 173 -3.89 2.20 -13.15
N TYR A 174 -3.25 1.73 -14.22
CA TYR A 174 -1.82 1.96 -14.45
C TYR A 174 -1.49 3.45 -14.60
N ILE A 175 -2.28 4.21 -15.37
CA ILE A 175 -2.12 5.68 -15.47
C ILE A 175 -2.28 6.35 -14.09
N THR A 176 -3.28 5.95 -13.32
CA THR A 176 -3.55 6.52 -12.00
C THR A 176 -2.35 6.37 -11.06
N VAL A 177 -1.62 5.26 -11.15
CA VAL A 177 -0.48 4.99 -10.27
C VAL A 177 0.85 5.46 -10.89
N LEU A 178 1.08 5.25 -12.19
CA LEU A 178 2.36 5.52 -12.85
C LEU A 178 2.46 6.93 -13.44
N GLY A 179 1.32 7.60 -13.64
CA GLY A 179 1.22 8.93 -14.24
C GLY A 179 0.90 8.92 -15.72
N GLU A 180 0.59 10.10 -16.25
CA GLU A 180 0.10 10.29 -17.63
C GLU A 180 1.14 9.95 -18.72
N ASN A 181 2.43 9.90 -18.37
CA ASN A 181 3.51 9.52 -19.29
C ASN A 181 3.64 8.00 -19.47
N PHE A 182 2.73 7.22 -18.88
CA PHE A 182 2.66 5.79 -19.14
C PHE A 182 2.37 5.53 -20.63
N THR A 183 2.73 4.36 -21.14
CA THR A 183 2.58 4.00 -22.55
C THR A 183 1.18 4.27 -23.11
N ASP A 184 1.06 4.49 -24.44
CA ASP A 184 -0.26 4.64 -25.06
C ASP A 184 -1.12 3.39 -24.95
N TYR A 185 -2.45 3.55 -24.98
CA TYR A 185 -3.40 2.45 -24.80
C TYR A 185 -3.26 1.32 -25.82
N SER A 186 -2.95 1.64 -27.09
CA SER A 186 -2.84 0.63 -28.15
C SER A 186 -1.63 -0.27 -27.92
N ASN A 187 -0.51 0.31 -27.52
CA ASN A 187 0.71 -0.39 -27.16
C ASN A 187 0.52 -1.24 -25.89
N PHE A 188 -0.03 -0.65 -24.83
CA PHE A 188 -0.39 -1.37 -23.61
C PHE A 188 -1.26 -2.60 -23.90
N ARG A 189 -2.39 -2.40 -24.61
CA ARG A 189 -3.32 -3.47 -24.97
C ARG A 189 -2.63 -4.58 -25.76
N SER A 190 -1.84 -4.24 -26.78
CA SER A 190 -1.15 -5.21 -27.63
C SER A 190 -0.15 -6.06 -26.84
N ARG A 191 0.66 -5.44 -25.97
CA ARG A 191 1.63 -6.14 -25.13
C ARG A 191 0.96 -7.02 -24.09
N LEU A 192 -0.04 -6.48 -23.38
CA LEU A 192 -0.76 -7.18 -22.32
C LEU A 192 -1.42 -8.48 -22.81
N LEU A 193 -2.11 -8.42 -23.95
CA LEU A 193 -2.79 -9.60 -24.51
C LEU A 193 -1.81 -10.71 -24.95
N LYS A 194 -0.59 -10.37 -25.34
CA LYS A 194 0.45 -11.36 -25.70
C LYS A 194 0.94 -12.17 -24.50
N LEU A 195 0.76 -11.68 -23.27
CA LEU A 195 1.21 -12.39 -22.06
C LEU A 195 0.32 -13.58 -21.69
N GLY A 196 -0.92 -13.65 -22.21
CA GLY A 196 -1.77 -14.83 -22.15
C GLY A 196 -2.39 -15.17 -20.78
N PHE A 197 -2.37 -14.25 -19.81
CA PHE A 197 -2.95 -14.46 -18.48
C PHE A 197 -4.33 -13.78 -18.29
N LEU A 198 -4.94 -13.30 -19.37
CA LEU A 198 -6.29 -12.76 -19.37
C LEU A 198 -7.23 -13.69 -20.14
N ILE A 199 -8.34 -14.04 -19.50
CA ILE A 199 -9.40 -14.83 -20.10
C ILE A 199 -10.43 -13.88 -20.70
N ASP A 200 -10.66 -13.93 -22.00
CA ASP A 200 -11.80 -13.29 -22.65
C ASP A 200 -13.07 -14.06 -22.26
N THR A 201 -13.99 -13.40 -21.57
CA THR A 201 -15.22 -14.04 -21.07
C THR A 201 -16.31 -14.18 -22.14
N GLY A 202 -16.15 -13.51 -23.28
CA GLY A 202 -17.20 -13.36 -24.31
C GLY A 202 -18.29 -12.33 -23.92
N GLU A 203 -18.29 -11.86 -22.67
CA GLU A 203 -19.22 -10.85 -22.20
C GLU A 203 -18.76 -9.44 -22.57
N LYS A 204 -19.69 -8.50 -22.61
CA LYS A 204 -19.43 -7.10 -22.95
C LYS A 204 -20.09 -6.16 -21.96
N ALA A 205 -19.37 -5.08 -21.59
CA ALA A 205 -19.89 -4.00 -20.79
C ALA A 205 -20.17 -2.75 -21.63
N ASN A 206 -21.31 -2.12 -21.41
CA ASN A 206 -21.61 -0.79 -21.94
C ASN A 206 -21.16 0.27 -20.93
N LYS A 207 -20.15 1.05 -21.29
CA LYS A 207 -19.63 2.16 -20.46
C LYS A 207 -19.85 3.52 -21.13
N GLY A 208 -21.05 3.76 -21.67
CA GLY A 208 -21.40 5.00 -22.34
C GLY A 208 -21.80 4.81 -23.82
N ALA A 209 -21.71 5.87 -24.64
CA ALA A 209 -22.16 5.91 -26.03
C ALA A 209 -21.28 5.13 -27.04
N GLY A 210 -20.18 4.49 -26.58
CA GLY A 210 -19.24 3.79 -27.43
C GLY A 210 -19.62 2.33 -27.72
N ARG A 211 -18.81 1.65 -28.55
CA ARG A 211 -18.93 0.20 -28.77
C ARG A 211 -18.74 -0.56 -27.46
N PRO A 212 -19.59 -1.56 -27.13
CA PRO A 212 -19.44 -2.37 -25.94
C PRO A 212 -18.04 -2.97 -25.80
N ALA A 213 -17.41 -2.80 -24.65
CA ALA A 213 -16.05 -3.28 -24.36
C ALA A 213 -16.09 -4.74 -23.87
N THR A 214 -15.17 -5.56 -24.32
CA THR A 214 -15.01 -6.95 -23.86
C THR A 214 -14.61 -6.96 -22.39
N LEU A 215 -15.23 -7.86 -21.61
CA LEU A 215 -14.87 -8.14 -20.23
C LEU A 215 -13.84 -9.28 -20.17
N TYR A 216 -12.84 -9.07 -19.37
CA TYR A 216 -11.76 -10.01 -19.10
C TYR A 216 -11.74 -10.40 -17.63
N ARG A 217 -11.19 -11.58 -17.36
CA ARG A 217 -10.87 -12.07 -16.02
C ARG A 217 -9.40 -12.41 -15.94
N PHE A 218 -8.79 -12.15 -14.79
CA PHE A 218 -7.39 -12.52 -14.51
C PHE A 218 -7.27 -14.03 -14.26
N ASP A 219 -6.30 -14.67 -14.91
CA ASP A 219 -5.93 -16.07 -14.70
C ASP A 219 -4.63 -16.15 -13.89
N SER A 220 -4.75 -16.39 -12.61
CA SER A 220 -3.60 -16.51 -11.70
C SER A 220 -2.70 -17.72 -12.01
N LYS A 221 -3.27 -18.80 -12.60
CA LYS A 221 -2.49 -19.97 -12.99
C LYS A 221 -1.64 -19.69 -14.22
N ALA A 222 -2.21 -19.02 -15.21
CA ALA A 222 -1.46 -18.59 -16.40
C ALA A 222 -0.41 -17.52 -16.06
N PHE A 223 -0.66 -16.69 -15.03
CA PHE A 223 0.30 -15.69 -14.56
C PHE A 223 1.47 -16.29 -13.76
N ALA A 224 1.29 -17.42 -13.08
CA ALA A 224 2.29 -18.01 -12.18
C ALA A 224 3.71 -18.14 -12.77
N PRO A 225 3.92 -18.52 -14.05
CA PRO A 225 5.25 -18.58 -14.66
C PRO A 225 5.90 -17.21 -14.91
N LEU A 226 5.12 -16.12 -14.85
CA LEU A 226 5.55 -14.74 -15.06
C LEU A 226 5.85 -14.02 -13.74
N LYS A 227 5.53 -14.65 -12.61
CA LYS A 227 5.77 -14.07 -11.28
C LYS A 227 7.27 -13.72 -11.16
N ASP A 228 7.54 -12.56 -10.59
CA ASP A 228 8.89 -12.02 -10.37
C ASP A 228 9.69 -11.71 -11.65
N LYS A 229 9.02 -11.67 -12.80
CA LYS A 229 9.61 -11.22 -14.08
C LYS A 229 9.04 -9.86 -14.46
N PRO A 230 9.84 -8.96 -15.08
CA PRO A 230 9.31 -7.69 -15.57
C PRO A 230 8.17 -7.92 -16.57
N LEU A 231 7.07 -7.24 -16.37
CA LEU A 231 5.93 -7.24 -17.28
C LEU A 231 6.23 -6.24 -18.40
N LEU A 232 6.51 -6.74 -19.61
CA LEU A 232 6.99 -5.92 -20.75
C LEU A 232 5.94 -4.93 -21.32
N PHE A 233 4.79 -4.79 -20.71
CA PHE A 233 3.79 -3.80 -21.09
C PHE A 233 3.83 -2.51 -20.25
N VAL A 234 4.67 -2.48 -19.24
CA VAL A 234 4.91 -1.34 -18.35
C VAL A 234 6.08 -0.50 -18.85
#